data_2127ea310a9b10b59fe9feae87f5647f
#
_entry.id   2127ea310a9b10b59fe9feae87f5647f
#
_cell.length_a   1.000
_cell.length_b   1.000
_cell.length_c   1.000
_cell.angle_alpha   90.00
_cell.angle_beta   90.00
_cell.angle_gamma   90.00
#
_symmetry.space_group_name_H-M   'P 1'
#
loop_
_entity.id
_entity.type
_entity.pdbx_description
1 polymer ?
#
loop_
_entity_poly.entity_id
_entity_poly.type
_entity_poly.pdbx_seq_one_letter_code
_entity_poly.pdbx_strand_id
1 'polypeptide(L)'
;MKRFTEHPAGVSCLEQLLASVEPAQNAVLEHPMYGALTSLDDIRLFMSRHVFAVWDFMSLLKSLQCSLTGVQVPWVPVGDAQVRRLINEIVLEEE
;
A
#
# COMPACT_ATOMS: atom_id res chain seq x y z
N MET A 1 6.07 6.90 6.72
CA MET A 1 4.82 7.31 7.39
C MET A 1 5.10 7.88 8.76
N LYS A 2 5.59 9.11 8.76
CA LYS A 2 6.00 9.80 9.99
C LYS A 2 4.85 10.01 10.99
N ARG A 3 3.61 10.17 10.50
CA ARG A 3 2.44 10.44 11.36
C ARG A 3 2.15 9.31 12.34
N PHE A 4 2.37 8.05 11.94
CA PHE A 4 2.16 6.91 12.84
C PHE A 4 3.30 6.76 13.84
N THR A 5 4.52 7.13 13.47
CA THR A 5 5.68 7.05 14.37
C THR A 5 5.69 8.15 15.42
N GLU A 6 4.97 9.25 15.19
CA GLU A 6 4.86 10.36 16.14
C GLU A 6 3.82 10.09 17.24
N HIS A 7 2.99 9.07 17.11
CA HIS A 7 1.94 8.73 18.06
C HIS A 7 2.47 7.76 19.12
N PRO A 8 2.64 8.17 20.39
CA PRO A 8 3.30 7.34 21.40
C PRO A 8 2.64 5.98 21.63
N ALA A 9 1.30 5.92 21.60
CA ALA A 9 0.56 4.67 21.82
C ALA A 9 0.69 3.69 20.65
N GLY A 10 0.99 4.18 19.42
CA GLY A 10 1.12 3.37 18.22
C GLY A 10 2.52 2.87 17.92
N VAL A 11 3.57 3.48 18.51
CA VAL A 11 4.98 3.22 18.17
C VAL A 11 5.34 1.76 18.42
N SER A 12 5.01 1.20 19.57
CA SER A 12 5.35 -0.20 19.91
C SER A 12 4.65 -1.20 18.99
N CYS A 13 3.35 -0.99 18.70
CA CYS A 13 2.59 -1.84 17.79
C CYS A 13 3.12 -1.73 16.35
N LEU A 14 3.45 -0.52 15.91
CA LEU A 14 3.99 -0.29 14.59
C LEU A 14 5.37 -0.94 14.42
N GLU A 15 6.24 -0.81 15.42
CA GLU A 15 7.55 -1.44 15.43
C GLU A 15 7.45 -2.96 15.35
N GLN A 16 6.53 -3.56 16.10
CA GLN A 16 6.28 -4.99 16.06
C GLN A 16 5.76 -5.44 14.68
N LEU A 17 4.86 -4.68 14.09
CA LEU A 17 4.34 -4.96 12.76
C LEU A 17 5.44 -4.89 11.71
N LEU A 18 6.24 -3.83 11.72
CA LEU A 18 7.35 -3.66 10.79
C LEU A 18 8.38 -4.78 10.93
N ALA A 19 8.69 -5.17 12.16
CA ALA A 19 9.60 -6.29 12.41
C ALA A 19 9.05 -7.62 11.89
N SER A 20 7.74 -7.84 12.00
CA SER A 20 7.10 -9.06 11.56
C SER A 20 7.04 -9.18 10.03
N VAL A 21 6.99 -8.07 9.29
CA VAL A 21 6.94 -8.08 7.82
C VAL A 21 8.33 -7.98 7.17
N GLU A 22 9.35 -7.62 7.93
CA GLU A 22 10.71 -7.41 7.41
C GLU A 22 11.27 -8.63 6.66
N PRO A 23 11.17 -9.88 7.16
CA PRO A 23 11.66 -11.03 6.43
C PRO A 23 10.99 -11.20 5.06
N ALA A 24 9.67 -10.98 4.99
CA ALA A 24 8.93 -11.07 3.73
C ALA A 24 9.33 -9.93 2.78
N GLN A 25 9.53 -8.73 3.30
CA GLN A 25 9.98 -7.58 2.53
C GLN A 25 11.36 -7.84 1.94
N ASN A 26 12.30 -8.36 2.73
CA ASN A 26 13.64 -8.71 2.26
C ASN A 26 13.61 -9.80 1.19
N ALA A 27 12.75 -10.80 1.35
CA ALA A 27 12.57 -11.85 0.36
C ALA A 27 12.10 -11.30 -0.99
N VAL A 28 11.20 -10.31 -0.97
CA VAL A 28 10.76 -9.62 -2.20
C VAL A 28 11.88 -8.80 -2.82
N LEU A 29 12.61 -8.01 -2.01
CA LEU A 29 13.69 -7.14 -2.51
C LEU A 29 14.86 -7.93 -3.07
N GLU A 30 15.15 -9.12 -2.55
CA GLU A 30 16.25 -9.98 -2.96
C GLU A 30 15.81 -11.06 -3.96
N HIS A 31 14.57 -11.00 -4.45
CA HIS A 31 14.05 -12.02 -5.33
C HIS A 31 14.86 -12.10 -6.63
N PRO A 32 15.21 -13.32 -7.10
CA PRO A 32 16.02 -13.52 -8.31
C PRO A 32 15.41 -12.93 -9.58
N MET A 33 14.13 -12.65 -9.57
CA MET A 33 13.40 -12.06 -10.69
C MET A 33 14.03 -10.74 -11.17
N TYR A 34 14.51 -9.90 -10.25
CA TYR A 34 15.11 -8.62 -10.62
C TYR A 34 16.36 -8.78 -11.49
N GLY A 35 17.16 -9.81 -11.21
CA GLY A 35 18.32 -10.14 -12.02
C GLY A 35 17.96 -10.77 -13.39
N ALA A 36 16.77 -11.32 -13.51
CA ALA A 36 16.28 -11.92 -14.75
C ALA A 36 15.65 -10.92 -15.72
N LEU A 37 15.34 -9.71 -15.27
CA LEU A 37 14.77 -8.63 -16.09
C LEU A 37 15.88 -7.91 -16.86
N THR A 38 16.38 -8.51 -17.94
CA THR A 38 17.53 -8.00 -18.70
C THR A 38 17.18 -7.45 -20.08
N SER A 39 15.94 -7.65 -20.54
CA SER A 39 15.49 -7.18 -21.85
C SER A 39 14.13 -6.52 -21.74
N LEU A 40 13.74 -5.79 -22.80
CA LEU A 40 12.41 -5.19 -22.89
C LEU A 40 11.30 -6.27 -22.89
N ASP A 41 11.56 -7.40 -23.55
CA ASP A 41 10.60 -8.51 -23.58
C ASP A 41 10.41 -9.13 -22.20
N ASP A 42 11.47 -9.24 -21.42
CA ASP A 42 11.39 -9.70 -20.03
C ASP A 42 10.51 -8.76 -19.19
N ILE A 43 10.69 -7.46 -19.35
CA ILE A 43 9.89 -6.44 -18.65
C ILE A 43 8.42 -6.54 -19.07
N ARG A 44 8.14 -6.70 -20.35
CA ARG A 44 6.77 -6.86 -20.85
C ARG A 44 6.10 -8.09 -20.27
N LEU A 45 6.82 -9.20 -20.24
CA LEU A 45 6.31 -10.44 -19.64
C LEU A 45 6.02 -10.25 -18.15
N PHE A 46 6.93 -9.62 -17.42
CA PHE A 46 6.73 -9.30 -16.00
C PHE A 46 5.48 -8.44 -15.80
N MET A 47 5.36 -7.35 -16.56
CA MET A 47 4.22 -6.43 -16.45
C MET A 47 2.89 -7.10 -16.75
N SER A 48 2.86 -8.03 -17.70
CA SER A 48 1.64 -8.75 -18.07
C SER A 48 1.08 -9.59 -16.91
N ARG A 49 1.93 -9.97 -15.97
CA ARG A 49 1.55 -10.73 -14.78
C ARG A 49 1.42 -9.83 -13.55
N HIS A 50 2.27 -8.84 -13.44
CA HIS A 50 2.26 -7.87 -12.34
C HIS A 50 0.97 -7.04 -12.30
N VAL A 51 0.32 -6.83 -13.43
CA VAL A 51 -0.94 -6.10 -13.52
C VAL A 51 -2.02 -6.66 -12.60
N PHE A 52 -2.03 -7.97 -12.37
CA PHE A 52 -2.99 -8.59 -11.46
C PHE A 52 -2.73 -8.21 -10.00
N ALA A 53 -1.47 -8.12 -9.60
CA ALA A 53 -1.11 -7.66 -8.26
C ALA A 53 -1.45 -6.18 -8.07
N VAL A 54 -1.24 -5.35 -9.09
CA VAL A 54 -1.62 -3.94 -9.08
C VAL A 54 -3.14 -3.80 -8.96
N TRP A 55 -3.89 -4.58 -9.71
CA TRP A 55 -5.36 -4.58 -9.64
C TRP A 55 -5.85 -4.99 -8.25
N ASP A 56 -5.31 -6.05 -7.68
CA ASP A 56 -5.67 -6.49 -6.32
C ASP A 56 -5.36 -5.41 -5.29
N PHE A 57 -4.19 -4.78 -5.40
CA PHE A 57 -3.81 -3.66 -4.54
C PHE A 57 -4.79 -2.49 -4.67
N MET A 58 -5.12 -2.07 -5.88
CA MET A 58 -6.07 -0.98 -6.10
C MET A 58 -7.46 -1.32 -5.60
N SER A 59 -7.89 -2.58 -5.74
CA SER A 59 -9.18 -3.03 -5.21
C SER A 59 -9.20 -2.96 -3.68
N LEU A 60 -8.13 -3.38 -3.02
CA LEU A 60 -7.98 -3.24 -1.57
C LEU A 60 -7.99 -1.76 -1.16
N LEU A 61 -7.22 -0.93 -1.85
CA LEU A 61 -7.12 0.50 -1.56
C LEU A 61 -8.48 1.20 -1.70
N LYS A 62 -9.23 0.90 -2.76
CA LYS A 62 -10.58 1.46 -2.95
C LYS A 62 -11.56 0.97 -1.89
N SER A 63 -11.45 -0.27 -1.47
CA SER A 63 -12.24 -0.80 -0.35
C SER A 63 -11.97 -0.03 0.95
N LEU A 64 -10.70 0.23 1.24
CA LEU A 64 -10.30 1.04 2.40
C LEU A 64 -10.79 2.48 2.27
N GLN A 65 -10.71 3.07 1.10
CA GLN A 65 -11.22 4.41 0.83
C GLN A 65 -12.73 4.49 1.10
N CYS A 66 -13.50 3.54 0.60
CA CYS A 66 -14.94 3.48 0.85
C CYS A 66 -15.29 3.35 2.33
N SER A 67 -14.54 2.52 3.07
CA SER A 67 -14.82 2.23 4.48
C SER A 67 -14.31 3.29 5.44
N LEU A 68 -13.19 3.93 5.14
CA LEU A 68 -12.45 4.77 6.09
C LEU A 68 -12.49 6.26 5.76
N THR A 69 -12.95 6.66 4.56
CA THR A 69 -12.94 8.08 4.18
C THR A 69 -14.32 8.68 3.92
N GLY A 70 -15.31 7.85 3.62
CA GLY A 70 -16.64 8.31 3.25
C GLY A 70 -16.68 8.89 1.83
N VAL A 71 -17.16 8.09 0.87
CA VAL A 71 -17.26 8.49 -0.55
C VAL A 71 -18.71 8.61 -1.02
N GLN A 72 -19.66 8.56 -0.08
CA GLN A 72 -21.09 8.62 -0.40
C GLN A 72 -21.58 10.05 -0.54
N VAL A 73 -22.73 10.18 -1.19
CA VAL A 73 -23.40 11.49 -1.39
C VAL A 73 -24.77 11.43 -0.71
N PRO A 74 -25.14 12.41 0.15
CA PRO A 74 -24.32 13.55 0.56
C PRO A 74 -23.10 13.13 1.39
N TRP A 75 -22.01 13.87 1.24
CA TRP A 75 -20.75 13.52 1.91
C TRP A 75 -20.84 13.78 3.41
N VAL A 76 -20.43 12.78 4.17
CA VAL A 76 -20.26 12.87 5.62
C VAL A 76 -18.87 12.30 5.94
N PRO A 77 -17.99 13.03 6.64
CA PRO A 77 -16.68 12.51 6.98
C PRO A 77 -16.78 11.34 7.93
N VAL A 78 -15.99 10.30 7.68
CA VAL A 78 -15.95 9.06 8.46
C VAL A 78 -14.62 8.95 9.18
N GLY A 79 -14.64 8.56 10.45
CA GLY A 79 -13.44 8.24 11.21
C GLY A 79 -12.49 9.41 11.44
N ASP A 80 -11.23 9.07 11.62
CA ASP A 80 -10.16 10.01 11.92
C ASP A 80 -9.69 10.78 10.68
N ALA A 81 -9.50 12.09 10.80
CA ALA A 81 -9.06 12.94 9.69
C ALA A 81 -7.67 12.56 9.16
N GLN A 82 -6.77 12.11 10.03
CA GLN A 82 -5.43 11.68 9.60
C GLN A 82 -5.49 10.39 8.78
N VAL A 83 -6.35 9.46 9.17
CA VAL A 83 -6.56 8.22 8.41
C VAL A 83 -7.17 8.51 7.05
N ARG A 84 -8.19 9.38 7.00
CA ARG A 84 -8.80 9.79 5.71
C ARG A 84 -7.76 10.40 4.79
N ARG A 85 -6.95 11.31 5.32
CA ARG A 85 -5.90 11.97 4.53
C ARG A 85 -4.86 10.97 4.03
N LEU A 86 -4.41 10.06 4.88
CA LEU A 86 -3.43 9.04 4.49
C LEU A 86 -3.95 8.19 3.34
N ILE A 87 -5.16 7.68 3.47
CA ILE A 87 -5.77 6.84 2.42
C ILE A 87 -5.89 7.63 1.10
N ASN A 88 -6.37 8.86 1.16
CA ASN A 88 -6.54 9.70 -0.04
C ASN A 88 -5.20 10.11 -0.66
N GLU A 89 -4.15 10.30 0.13
CA GLU A 89 -2.79 10.53 -0.39
C GLU A 89 -2.27 9.29 -1.14
N ILE A 90 -2.51 8.10 -0.62
CA ILE A 90 -2.12 6.86 -1.30
C ILE A 90 -2.90 6.72 -2.61
N VAL A 91 -4.20 6.98 -2.59
CA VAL A 91 -5.02 6.96 -3.82
C VAL A 91 -4.47 7.95 -4.84
N LEU A 92 -4.13 9.15 -4.42
CA LEU A 92 -3.57 10.18 -5.31
C LEU A 92 -2.26 9.73 -5.97
N GLU A 93 -1.39 9.06 -5.22
CA GLU A 93 -0.10 8.59 -5.72
C GLU A 93 -0.23 7.38 -6.65
N GLU A 94 -1.18 6.47 -6.37
CA GLU A 94 -1.29 5.20 -7.07
C GLU A 94 -2.24 5.23 -8.27
N GLU A 95 -3.19 6.11 -8.27
CA GLU A 95 -4.18 6.24 -9.34
C GLU A 95 -3.75 7.24 -10.40
#